data_84bffcd7d4845b20df8756ae86309590
#
_entry.id   84bffcd7d4845b20df8756ae86309590
#
_cell.length_a   1.000
_cell.length_b   1.000
_cell.length_c   1.000
_cell.angle_alpha   90.00
_cell.angle_beta   90.00
_cell.angle_gamma   90.00
#
_symmetry.space_group_name_H-M   'P 1'
#
loop_
_entity.id
_entity.type
_entity.pdbx_description
1 polymer ?
#
loop_
_entity_poly.entity_id
_entity_poly.type
_entity_poly.pdbx_seq_one_letter_code
_entity_poly.pdbx_strand_id
1 'polypeptide(L)'
;MVNLWKYKALLVAALLFWCCTLEAQKVANAPLGSALIGAAAHSDAGTAPSDSIRSPFIISKIYVSGNNKTKDYVVKRELPFEEGDSVALTALVEKFRLGKQQLINTRLFNDVVISLKGFRGYEVDIQVDVKERWYIFPIPYLKPVDRNLQAWADKGYSLSRLNFGAKFTYYNTTGRNDRLRLWLITGYSRQVLASYDQPYADKSLKHGYGFNFNYGAFKEVNPLTVNNQQFFLKADSLPKAGRFLQELWTGSVQYTYRPGLRTRHLFKFGYNVTRVDSAVLALNPKYLSNDGKAKIAFPDFTYSVTYINVDYAAYPQRGMIGEATLYKAGLGKDMNMWTLNLKGVRAWDLKWKSSFSIQANGLIRIPFEQPYVNNRLLGYGDFYLRGLEKYVVDGVAGVVIRNTARRELFNFNVNLPVRNMSHNRVPFKVYAKTYADMGYSYNKSFPGNSLSNRFLATAGAGIDILTLYDVVMRFEYSFNQLGQNGLFFHFKNDF
;
A
#
# COMPACT_ATOMS: atom_id res chain seq x y z
N MET A 1 -4.36 -3.78 -45.13
CA MET A 1 -5.57 -3.54 -44.33
C MET A 1 -5.14 -3.15 -42.90
N VAL A 2 -5.11 -1.86 -42.62
CA VAL A 2 -4.69 -1.30 -41.33
C VAL A 2 -5.80 -1.57 -40.33
N ASN A 3 -5.45 -2.19 -39.20
CA ASN A 3 -6.36 -2.67 -38.15
C ASN A 3 -7.17 -1.53 -37.52
N LEU A 4 -8.36 -1.30 -38.01
CA LEU A 4 -9.36 -0.33 -37.49
C LEU A 4 -9.76 -0.61 -36.01
N TRP A 5 -9.40 -1.73 -35.44
CA TRP A 5 -9.73 -2.10 -34.06
C TRP A 5 -8.94 -1.32 -33.00
N LYS A 6 -7.73 -0.88 -33.35
CA LYS A 6 -6.89 -0.07 -32.41
C LYS A 6 -7.46 1.32 -32.11
N TYR A 7 -8.25 1.87 -33.04
CA TYR A 7 -8.86 3.18 -32.87
C TYR A 7 -10.23 3.13 -32.20
N LYS A 8 -10.92 1.98 -32.24
CA LYS A 8 -12.23 1.83 -31.58
C LYS A 8 -12.15 1.83 -30.07
N ALA A 9 -11.10 1.22 -29.46
CA ALA A 9 -10.89 1.25 -28.01
C ALA A 9 -10.49 2.64 -27.51
N LEU A 10 -9.70 3.39 -28.27
CA LEU A 10 -9.36 4.79 -27.99
C LEU A 10 -10.57 5.72 -28.14
N LEU A 11 -11.43 5.47 -29.15
CA LEU A 11 -12.65 6.24 -29.37
C LEU A 11 -13.71 5.99 -28.28
N VAL A 12 -13.84 4.77 -27.79
CA VAL A 12 -14.73 4.44 -26.65
C VAL A 12 -14.24 5.08 -25.36
N ALA A 13 -12.93 5.07 -25.10
CA ALA A 13 -12.33 5.75 -23.96
C ALA A 13 -12.47 7.29 -24.07
N ALA A 14 -12.33 7.86 -25.27
CA ALA A 14 -12.50 9.28 -25.53
C ALA A 14 -13.98 9.71 -25.47
N LEU A 15 -14.92 8.88 -25.92
CA LEU A 15 -16.37 9.14 -25.83
C LEU A 15 -16.88 9.07 -24.40
N LEU A 16 -16.36 8.14 -23.58
CA LEU A 16 -16.64 8.08 -22.13
C LEU A 16 -16.06 9.30 -21.40
N PHE A 17 -14.90 9.79 -21.84
CA PHE A 17 -14.29 11.01 -21.32
C PHE A 17 -15.09 12.26 -21.70
N TRP A 18 -15.63 12.32 -22.90
CA TRP A 18 -16.41 13.47 -23.40
C TRP A 18 -17.83 13.54 -22.81
N CYS A 19 -18.48 12.41 -22.53
CA CYS A 19 -19.73 12.39 -21.77
C CYS A 19 -19.58 12.91 -20.34
N CYS A 20 -18.38 12.82 -19.74
CA CYS A 20 -18.11 13.36 -18.41
C CYS A 20 -17.83 14.87 -18.39
N THR A 21 -17.51 15.49 -19.52
CA THR A 21 -17.13 16.92 -19.57
C THR A 21 -18.28 17.88 -19.89
N LEU A 22 -19.41 17.38 -20.40
CA LEU A 22 -20.49 18.23 -20.92
C LEU A 22 -21.57 18.67 -19.92
N GLU A 23 -21.53 18.21 -18.64
CA GLU A 23 -22.49 18.67 -17.60
C GLU A 23 -21.87 19.24 -16.33
N ALA A 24 -20.64 19.75 -16.39
CA ALA A 24 -19.94 20.27 -15.23
C ALA A 24 -20.28 21.73 -14.84
N GLN A 25 -21.33 22.32 -15.41
CA GLN A 25 -21.81 23.64 -15.03
C GLN A 25 -23.29 23.61 -14.65
N LYS A 26 -23.54 23.53 -13.37
CA LYS A 26 -24.66 23.97 -12.54
C LYS A 26 -25.03 22.91 -11.53
N VAL A 27 -24.58 23.07 -10.32
CA VAL A 27 -25.39 23.08 -9.09
C VAL A 27 -24.49 23.57 -7.96
N ALA A 28 -24.90 24.69 -7.40
CA ALA A 28 -24.29 25.35 -6.27
C ALA A 28 -24.61 24.61 -4.96
N ASN A 29 -23.62 24.60 -4.07
CA ASN A 29 -23.67 24.66 -2.61
C ASN A 29 -25.01 24.30 -1.94
N ALA A 30 -25.05 23.11 -1.32
CA ALA A 30 -25.85 22.89 -0.13
C ALA A 30 -24.86 22.54 1.01
N PRO A 31 -24.77 23.36 2.07
CA PRO A 31 -23.81 23.14 3.14
C PRO A 31 -24.37 22.13 4.15
N LEU A 32 -23.58 21.13 4.48
CA LEU A 32 -23.79 20.25 5.65
C LEU A 32 -23.77 21.04 7.00
N GLY A 33 -23.56 22.34 6.97
CA GLY A 33 -23.62 23.24 8.11
C GLY A 33 -25.02 23.53 8.63
N SER A 34 -26.07 23.33 7.83
CA SER A 34 -27.43 23.74 8.21
C SER A 34 -28.11 22.84 9.27
N ALA A 35 -27.67 21.56 9.37
CA ALA A 35 -28.24 20.64 10.36
C ALA A 35 -27.68 20.85 11.78
N LEU A 36 -26.46 21.37 11.91
CA LEU A 36 -25.84 21.68 13.21
C LEU A 36 -26.26 23.07 13.72
N ILE A 37 -26.61 23.99 12.83
CA ILE A 37 -27.13 25.32 13.18
C ILE A 37 -28.58 25.20 13.70
N GLY A 38 -29.35 24.23 13.22
CA GLY A 38 -30.73 24.00 13.70
C GLY A 38 -30.84 23.46 15.12
N ALA A 39 -29.83 22.72 15.59
CA ALA A 39 -29.83 22.15 16.96
C ALA A 39 -29.41 23.14 18.04
N ALA A 40 -28.71 24.22 17.68
CA ALA A 40 -28.32 25.28 18.60
C ALA A 40 -29.39 26.42 18.73
N ALA A 41 -30.42 26.42 17.86
CA ALA A 41 -31.42 27.50 17.79
C ALA A 41 -32.69 27.23 18.62
N HIS A 42 -32.76 26.16 19.40
CA HIS A 42 -33.93 25.80 20.20
C HIS A 42 -33.74 25.92 21.72
N SER A 43 -32.80 26.73 22.18
CA SER A 43 -32.79 27.16 23.58
C SER A 43 -32.77 28.68 23.66
N ASP A 44 -33.93 29.24 24.04
CA ASP A 44 -34.23 30.63 24.42
C ASP A 44 -34.09 31.73 23.35
N ALA A 45 -35.26 32.36 23.08
CA ALA A 45 -35.42 33.58 22.32
C ALA A 45 -34.80 34.77 23.06
N GLY A 46 -33.49 34.93 22.90
CA GLY A 46 -32.75 36.14 23.21
C GLY A 46 -31.91 36.50 22.02
N THR A 47 -32.09 37.67 21.43
CA THR A 47 -31.34 38.26 20.34
C THR A 47 -29.85 37.94 20.42
N ALA A 48 -29.38 36.92 19.68
CA ALA A 48 -27.98 36.62 19.56
C ALA A 48 -27.36 37.55 18.51
N PRO A 49 -26.30 38.30 18.84
CA PRO A 49 -25.60 39.12 17.86
C PRO A 49 -24.91 38.23 16.81
N SER A 50 -24.94 38.68 15.55
CA SER A 50 -24.26 38.02 14.41
C SER A 50 -22.75 37.86 14.60
N ASP A 51 -22.15 38.40 15.62
CA ASP A 51 -20.73 38.31 15.97
C ASP A 51 -20.35 37.00 16.71
N SER A 52 -21.31 36.30 17.31
CA SER A 52 -21.03 35.06 18.07
C SER A 52 -20.51 33.90 17.21
N ILE A 53 -20.79 33.90 15.91
CA ILE A 53 -20.30 32.88 14.96
C ILE A 53 -18.83 33.09 14.63
N ARG A 54 -18.29 34.29 14.81
CA ARG A 54 -16.89 34.64 14.51
C ARG A 54 -15.98 34.59 15.73
N SER A 55 -16.54 34.59 16.93
CA SER A 55 -15.74 34.53 18.15
C SER A 55 -15.04 33.18 18.28
N PRO A 56 -13.74 33.16 18.56
CA PRO A 56 -13.00 31.90 18.72
C PRO A 56 -13.42 31.19 20.01
N PHE A 57 -13.57 29.89 19.95
CA PHE A 57 -13.75 29.01 21.10
C PHE A 57 -12.40 28.46 21.54
N ILE A 58 -12.18 28.32 22.82
CA ILE A 58 -11.00 27.68 23.40
C ILE A 58 -11.35 26.23 23.67
N ILE A 59 -10.54 25.32 23.13
CA ILE A 59 -10.66 23.89 23.40
C ILE A 59 -10.17 23.62 24.82
N SER A 60 -11.10 23.37 25.75
CA SER A 60 -10.77 23.18 27.16
C SER A 60 -10.21 21.77 27.42
N LYS A 61 -10.99 20.75 27.07
CA LYS A 61 -10.58 19.34 27.24
C LYS A 61 -10.97 18.47 26.07
N ILE A 62 -10.13 17.44 25.80
CA ILE A 62 -10.39 16.40 24.82
C ILE A 62 -10.54 15.07 25.56
N TYR A 63 -11.75 14.53 25.52
CA TYR A 63 -12.08 13.23 26.08
C TYR A 63 -11.99 12.16 25.00
N VAL A 64 -11.39 11.02 25.31
CA VAL A 64 -11.30 9.87 24.41
C VAL A 64 -12.06 8.70 25.02
N SER A 65 -12.85 7.98 24.24
CA SER A 65 -13.57 6.79 24.68
C SER A 65 -13.58 5.71 23.60
N GLY A 66 -13.78 4.45 24.02
CA GLY A 66 -13.77 3.29 23.12
C GLY A 66 -12.37 2.75 22.76
N ASN A 67 -11.31 3.37 23.29
CA ASN A 67 -9.92 2.96 23.09
C ASN A 67 -9.43 2.00 24.19
N ASN A 68 -9.93 0.79 24.19
CA ASN A 68 -9.60 -0.20 25.23
C ASN A 68 -8.12 -0.56 25.29
N LYS A 69 -7.43 -0.64 24.17
CA LYS A 69 -6.01 -0.97 24.03
C LYS A 69 -5.16 0.25 23.74
N THR A 70 -5.60 1.08 22.80
CA THR A 70 -4.87 2.27 22.34
C THR A 70 -4.79 3.31 23.43
N LYS A 71 -3.63 3.87 23.68
CA LYS A 71 -3.44 4.93 24.68
C LYS A 71 -4.03 6.25 24.19
N ASP A 72 -4.65 7.04 25.11
CA ASP A 72 -5.29 8.33 24.80
C ASP A 72 -4.37 9.28 24.05
N TYR A 73 -3.11 9.36 24.46
CA TYR A 73 -2.15 10.26 23.83
C TYR A 73 -1.84 9.88 22.36
N VAL A 74 -2.03 8.63 21.98
CA VAL A 74 -1.89 8.19 20.58
C VAL A 74 -3.07 8.71 19.75
N VAL A 75 -4.27 8.72 20.31
CA VAL A 75 -5.46 9.31 19.68
C VAL A 75 -5.30 10.82 19.57
N LYS A 76 -5.00 11.50 20.69
CA LYS A 76 -4.82 12.95 20.74
C LYS A 76 -3.76 13.46 19.77
N ARG A 77 -2.65 12.73 19.63
CA ARG A 77 -1.56 13.07 18.71
C ARG A 77 -1.99 13.15 17.23
N GLU A 78 -3.01 12.41 16.83
CA GLU A 78 -3.49 12.40 15.44
C GLU A 78 -4.53 13.51 15.16
N LEU A 79 -4.92 14.27 16.17
CA LEU A 79 -5.85 15.37 16.00
C LEU A 79 -5.13 16.62 15.47
N PRO A 80 -5.77 17.40 14.57
CA PRO A 80 -5.24 18.66 14.07
C PRO A 80 -5.53 19.85 15.01
N PHE A 81 -5.76 19.57 16.30
CA PHE A 81 -5.99 20.53 17.36
C PHE A 81 -5.60 19.95 18.72
N GLU A 82 -5.26 20.81 19.65
CA GLU A 82 -4.83 20.46 21.00
C GLU A 82 -5.68 21.21 22.06
N GLU A 83 -5.62 20.77 23.33
CA GLU A 83 -6.20 21.48 24.46
C GLU A 83 -5.50 22.83 24.60
N GLY A 84 -6.29 23.93 24.75
CA GLY A 84 -5.80 25.30 24.74
C GLY A 84 -5.87 26.00 23.38
N ASP A 85 -6.11 25.31 22.29
CA ASP A 85 -6.24 25.92 20.96
C ASP A 85 -7.47 26.85 20.91
N SER A 86 -7.30 28.02 20.28
CA SER A 86 -8.37 28.95 19.96
C SER A 86 -8.84 28.75 18.52
N VAL A 87 -10.10 28.38 18.32
CA VAL A 87 -10.61 27.93 17.01
C VAL A 87 -12.00 28.50 16.77
N ALA A 88 -12.23 29.08 15.57
CA ALA A 88 -13.56 29.46 15.13
C ALA A 88 -14.46 28.24 14.91
N LEU A 89 -15.74 28.32 15.20
CA LEU A 89 -16.70 27.20 15.07
C LEU A 89 -16.72 26.62 13.67
N THR A 90 -16.65 27.45 12.63
CA THR A 90 -16.60 27.02 11.23
C THR A 90 -15.32 26.22 10.90
N ALA A 91 -14.18 26.60 11.47
CA ALA A 91 -12.92 25.89 11.32
C ALA A 91 -12.89 24.58 12.11
N LEU A 92 -13.65 24.48 13.21
CA LEU A 92 -13.73 23.30 14.05
C LEU A 92 -14.34 22.10 13.30
N VAL A 93 -15.36 22.32 12.47
CA VAL A 93 -15.98 21.28 11.63
C VAL A 93 -14.96 20.67 10.68
N GLU A 94 -14.15 21.52 10.04
CA GLU A 94 -13.09 21.03 9.13
C GLU A 94 -11.97 20.31 9.91
N LYS A 95 -11.59 20.80 11.07
CA LYS A 95 -10.64 20.14 11.97
C LYS A 95 -11.16 18.77 12.43
N PHE A 96 -12.46 18.62 12.73
CA PHE A 96 -13.07 17.33 13.07
C PHE A 96 -13.02 16.36 11.90
N ARG A 97 -13.34 16.83 10.70
CA ARG A 97 -13.24 16.01 9.48
C ARG A 97 -11.80 15.52 9.26
N LEU A 98 -10.81 16.40 9.40
CA LEU A 98 -9.39 16.07 9.28
C LEU A 98 -8.93 15.11 10.38
N GLY A 99 -9.34 15.34 11.65
CA GLY A 99 -9.02 14.45 12.77
C GLY A 99 -9.56 13.03 12.56
N LYS A 100 -10.84 12.92 12.15
CA LYS A 100 -11.42 11.62 11.77
C LYS A 100 -10.62 10.93 10.68
N GLN A 101 -10.26 11.64 9.64
CA GLN A 101 -9.45 11.13 8.51
C GLN A 101 -8.07 10.64 8.98
N GLN A 102 -7.37 11.41 9.83
CA GLN A 102 -6.07 11.02 10.38
C GLN A 102 -6.17 9.76 11.24
N LEU A 103 -7.16 9.70 12.15
CA LEU A 103 -7.38 8.55 13.01
C LEU A 103 -7.71 7.28 12.23
N ILE A 104 -8.55 7.35 11.22
CA ILE A 104 -8.84 6.21 10.32
C ILE A 104 -7.58 5.78 9.58
N ASN A 105 -6.74 6.71 9.12
CA ASN A 105 -5.50 6.42 8.40
C ASN A 105 -4.41 5.80 9.30
N THR A 106 -4.55 5.85 10.64
CA THR A 106 -3.68 5.07 11.55
C THR A 106 -3.88 3.56 11.41
N ARG A 107 -5.02 3.12 10.85
CA ARG A 107 -5.48 1.72 10.78
C ARG A 107 -5.72 1.07 12.16
N LEU A 108 -5.87 1.88 13.20
CA LEU A 108 -6.19 1.40 14.55
C LEU A 108 -7.71 1.26 14.76
N PHE A 109 -8.50 2.02 14.03
CA PHE A 109 -9.92 2.15 14.26
C PHE A 109 -10.76 1.77 13.04
N ASN A 110 -11.92 1.15 13.30
CA ASN A 110 -12.94 0.87 12.29
C ASN A 110 -13.88 2.06 12.10
N ASP A 111 -14.13 2.81 13.17
CA ASP A 111 -14.94 4.02 13.14
C ASP A 111 -14.42 5.04 14.14
N VAL A 112 -14.65 6.32 13.84
CA VAL A 112 -14.27 7.47 14.66
C VAL A 112 -15.36 8.50 14.55
N VAL A 113 -15.87 8.96 15.69
CA VAL A 113 -16.80 10.08 15.79
C VAL A 113 -16.16 11.16 16.64
N ILE A 114 -16.09 12.38 16.13
CA ILE A 114 -15.61 13.55 16.87
C ILE A 114 -16.79 14.51 17.00
N SER A 115 -17.12 14.89 18.22
CA SER A 115 -18.28 15.71 18.55
C SER A 115 -17.97 16.72 19.65
N LEU A 116 -18.81 17.72 19.75
CA LEU A 116 -18.82 18.65 20.90
C LEU A 116 -19.50 17.94 22.06
N LYS A 117 -18.86 17.94 23.23
CA LYS A 117 -19.41 17.39 24.47
C LYS A 117 -20.16 18.41 25.30
N GLY A 118 -19.67 19.66 25.33
CA GLY A 118 -20.28 20.71 26.10
C GLY A 118 -19.66 22.08 25.82
N PHE A 119 -20.37 23.12 26.22
CA PHE A 119 -19.94 24.51 26.13
C PHE A 119 -19.96 25.14 27.51
N ARG A 120 -18.97 25.97 27.82
CA ARG A 120 -18.90 26.80 29.02
C ARG A 120 -18.44 28.19 28.61
N GLY A 121 -19.39 29.03 28.20
CA GLY A 121 -19.10 30.32 27.60
C GLY A 121 -18.35 30.15 26.28
N TYR A 122 -17.10 30.61 26.19
CA TYR A 122 -16.24 30.45 25.04
C TYR A 122 -15.35 29.19 25.11
N GLU A 123 -15.49 28.38 26.14
CA GLU A 123 -14.78 27.09 26.24
C GLU A 123 -15.64 25.96 25.69
N VAL A 124 -14.98 25.05 25.00
CA VAL A 124 -15.61 23.86 24.41
C VAL A 124 -14.86 22.58 24.80
N ASP A 125 -15.60 21.59 25.26
CA ASP A 125 -15.12 20.25 25.49
C ASP A 125 -15.38 19.38 24.24
N ILE A 126 -14.39 18.60 23.80
CA ILE A 126 -14.50 17.74 22.64
C ILE A 126 -14.51 16.28 23.10
N GLN A 127 -15.39 15.49 22.49
CA GLN A 127 -15.47 14.04 22.65
C GLN A 127 -14.98 13.35 21.39
N VAL A 128 -14.07 12.37 21.55
CA VAL A 128 -13.55 11.52 20.49
C VAL A 128 -13.91 10.08 20.83
N ASP A 129 -14.92 9.56 20.15
CA ASP A 129 -15.36 8.18 20.31
C ASP A 129 -14.74 7.34 19.20
N VAL A 130 -14.00 6.28 19.58
CA VAL A 130 -13.32 5.40 18.64
C VAL A 130 -13.81 3.97 18.81
N LYS A 131 -13.81 3.23 17.70
CA LYS A 131 -14.06 1.79 17.69
C LYS A 131 -12.83 1.08 17.19
N GLU A 132 -12.10 0.43 18.09
CA GLU A 132 -10.85 -0.27 17.77
C GLU A 132 -11.04 -1.42 16.80
N ARG A 133 -10.01 -1.70 16.00
CA ARG A 133 -9.92 -2.88 15.15
C ARG A 133 -9.51 -4.10 15.98
N TRP A 134 -9.67 -5.27 15.42
CA TRP A 134 -8.99 -6.46 15.90
C TRP A 134 -7.50 -6.36 15.59
N TYR A 135 -6.65 -6.70 16.54
CA TYR A 135 -5.20 -6.47 16.42
C TYR A 135 -4.37 -7.74 16.25
N ILE A 136 -4.90 -8.92 16.58
CA ILE A 136 -4.16 -10.17 16.62
C ILE A 136 -4.56 -11.05 15.44
N PHE A 137 -3.61 -11.34 14.56
CA PHE A 137 -3.84 -12.15 13.36
C PHE A 137 -2.89 -13.37 13.33
N PRO A 138 -3.27 -14.49 13.97
CA PRO A 138 -2.57 -15.76 13.85
C PRO A 138 -3.08 -16.46 12.59
N ILE A 139 -2.41 -16.28 11.47
CA ILE A 139 -2.84 -16.83 10.18
C ILE A 139 -2.07 -18.14 9.93
N PRO A 140 -2.71 -19.31 9.93
CA PRO A 140 -2.08 -20.53 9.48
C PRO A 140 -1.69 -20.40 8.00
N TYR A 141 -0.50 -20.88 7.65
CA TYR A 141 0.00 -20.82 6.31
C TYR A 141 0.09 -22.22 5.73
N LEU A 142 -0.63 -22.46 4.65
CA LEU A 142 -0.57 -23.69 3.88
C LEU A 142 -0.69 -23.31 2.40
N LYS A 143 0.37 -23.51 1.64
CA LYS A 143 0.39 -23.14 0.23
C LYS A 143 1.21 -24.12 -0.59
N PRO A 144 0.64 -24.73 -1.66
CA PRO A 144 1.41 -25.42 -2.67
C PRO A 144 2.43 -24.48 -3.32
N VAL A 145 3.58 -25.00 -3.69
CA VAL A 145 4.61 -24.26 -4.43
C VAL A 145 4.18 -24.07 -5.88
N ASP A 146 3.38 -25.00 -6.37
CA ASP A 146 2.92 -25.00 -7.74
C ASP A 146 2.01 -23.80 -8.03
N ARG A 147 1.98 -23.37 -9.27
CA ARG A 147 1.34 -22.12 -9.73
C ARG A 147 -0.15 -22.05 -9.37
N ASN A 148 -0.83 -23.20 -9.35
CA ASN A 148 -2.24 -23.34 -8.98
C ASN A 148 -2.50 -24.74 -8.45
N LEU A 149 -3.70 -24.96 -7.90
CA LEU A 149 -4.12 -26.24 -7.34
C LEU A 149 -4.12 -27.37 -8.39
N GLN A 150 -4.46 -27.07 -9.65
CA GLN A 150 -4.45 -28.07 -10.73
C GLN A 150 -3.03 -28.56 -10.99
N ALA A 151 -2.05 -27.66 -11.13
CA ALA A 151 -0.66 -28.03 -11.32
C ALA A 151 -0.08 -28.82 -10.14
N TRP A 152 -0.62 -28.68 -8.95
CA TRP A 152 -0.28 -29.50 -7.79
C TRP A 152 -1.00 -30.87 -7.85
N ALA A 153 -2.27 -30.90 -8.26
CA ALA A 153 -3.02 -32.13 -8.49
C ALA A 153 -2.34 -33.04 -9.56
N ASP A 154 -1.89 -32.44 -10.67
CA ASP A 154 -1.19 -33.14 -11.75
C ASP A 154 0.11 -33.82 -11.27
N LYS A 155 0.65 -33.38 -10.12
CA LYS A 155 1.82 -33.97 -9.44
C LYS A 155 1.43 -34.87 -8.27
N GLY A 156 0.21 -35.36 -8.25
CA GLY A 156 -0.30 -36.29 -7.24
C GLY A 156 -0.44 -35.69 -5.84
N TYR A 157 -0.73 -34.39 -5.71
CA TYR A 157 -0.89 -33.68 -4.43
C TYR A 157 0.31 -33.88 -3.48
N SER A 158 1.52 -33.90 -4.02
CA SER A 158 2.74 -34.18 -3.26
C SER A 158 2.91 -33.21 -2.08
N LEU A 159 2.91 -33.73 -0.87
CA LEU A 159 3.12 -32.98 0.37
C LEU A 159 4.53 -32.40 0.46
N SER A 160 5.52 -33.00 -0.22
CA SER A 160 6.87 -32.46 -0.31
C SER A 160 6.93 -31.11 -1.05
N ARG A 161 5.88 -30.77 -1.80
CA ARG A 161 5.70 -29.49 -2.52
C ARG A 161 4.77 -28.51 -1.81
N LEU A 162 4.60 -28.66 -0.52
CA LEU A 162 3.87 -27.71 0.30
C LEU A 162 4.81 -26.84 1.13
N ASN A 163 4.43 -25.59 1.27
CA ASN A 163 4.91 -24.70 2.32
C ASN A 163 3.83 -24.62 3.40
N PHE A 164 4.19 -24.85 4.64
CA PHE A 164 3.28 -24.76 5.78
C PHE A 164 3.92 -24.06 6.96
N GLY A 165 3.09 -23.57 7.87
CA GLY A 165 3.57 -22.83 9.03
C GLY A 165 2.55 -21.85 9.58
N ALA A 166 3.01 -20.77 10.16
CA ALA A 166 2.16 -19.72 10.72
C ALA A 166 2.75 -18.33 10.44
N LYS A 167 1.86 -17.37 10.22
CA LYS A 167 2.14 -15.95 10.17
C LYS A 167 1.40 -15.26 11.30
N PHE A 168 2.12 -14.87 12.32
CA PHE A 168 1.57 -14.12 13.44
C PHE A 168 1.84 -12.63 13.24
N THR A 169 0.79 -11.82 13.30
CA THR A 169 0.90 -10.36 13.30
C THR A 169 0.07 -9.80 14.43
N TYR A 170 0.70 -8.98 15.28
CA TYR A 170 0.05 -8.28 16.36
C TYR A 170 0.23 -6.78 16.19
N TYR A 171 -0.84 -6.12 15.78
CA TYR A 171 -0.91 -4.67 15.69
C TYR A 171 -1.18 -4.08 17.07
N ASN A 172 -0.68 -2.87 17.31
CA ASN A 172 -0.93 -2.13 18.54
C ASN A 172 -0.59 -2.94 19.80
N THR A 173 0.55 -3.64 19.78
CA THR A 173 0.98 -4.62 20.80
C THR A 173 0.99 -4.03 22.21
N THR A 174 1.51 -2.80 22.38
CA THR A 174 1.58 -2.09 23.66
C THR A 174 0.55 -0.95 23.78
N GLY A 175 -0.31 -0.75 22.78
CA GLY A 175 -1.25 0.36 22.70
C GLY A 175 -0.65 1.65 22.13
N ARG A 176 0.57 1.60 21.58
CA ARG A 176 1.31 2.73 21.01
C ARG A 176 1.40 2.71 19.50
N ASN A 177 0.47 2.04 18.83
CA ASN A 177 0.48 1.81 17.38
C ASN A 177 1.73 1.03 16.89
N ASP A 178 2.29 0.22 17.76
CA ASP A 178 3.40 -0.66 17.47
C ASP A 178 2.94 -1.96 16.80
N ARG A 179 3.87 -2.64 16.14
CA ARG A 179 3.53 -3.85 15.38
C ARG A 179 4.61 -4.91 15.55
N LEU A 180 4.20 -6.11 15.99
CA LEU A 180 5.02 -7.31 16.04
C LEU A 180 4.60 -8.26 14.92
N ARG A 181 5.57 -8.80 14.18
CA ARG A 181 5.37 -9.85 13.17
C ARG A 181 6.35 -10.97 13.38
N LEU A 182 5.82 -12.19 13.45
CA LEU A 182 6.59 -13.42 13.56
C LEU A 182 6.06 -14.41 12.52
N TRP A 183 6.87 -14.75 11.52
CA TRP A 183 6.51 -15.73 10.50
C TRP A 183 7.46 -16.91 10.56
N LEU A 184 6.90 -18.11 10.61
CA LEU A 184 7.62 -19.36 10.55
C LEU A 184 6.98 -20.21 9.45
N ILE A 185 7.69 -20.37 8.36
CA ILE A 185 7.24 -21.17 7.22
C ILE A 185 8.31 -22.22 6.94
N THR A 186 7.88 -23.45 6.75
CA THR A 186 8.75 -24.60 6.43
C THR A 186 8.12 -25.46 5.34
N GLY A 187 8.75 -26.56 5.03
CA GLY A 187 8.37 -27.48 3.97
C GLY A 187 9.28 -27.33 2.75
N TYR A 188 8.73 -27.03 1.59
CA TYR A 188 9.52 -26.89 0.36
C TYR A 188 10.51 -25.72 0.43
N SER A 189 10.09 -24.59 0.97
CA SER A 189 10.96 -23.44 1.31
C SER A 189 10.99 -23.25 2.83
N ARG A 190 12.02 -22.57 3.32
CA ARG A 190 12.11 -22.16 4.72
C ARG A 190 12.12 -20.65 4.79
N GLN A 191 11.29 -20.08 5.65
CA GLN A 191 11.26 -18.62 5.87
C GLN A 191 11.02 -18.33 7.35
N VAL A 192 11.84 -17.47 7.91
CA VAL A 192 11.68 -16.93 9.26
C VAL A 192 11.70 -15.41 9.15
N LEU A 193 10.70 -14.76 9.72
CA LEU A 193 10.66 -13.31 9.85
C LEU A 193 10.36 -12.95 11.29
N ALA A 194 11.14 -12.07 11.87
CA ALA A 194 10.87 -11.42 13.13
C ALA A 194 11.02 -9.91 12.94
N SER A 195 9.97 -9.16 13.23
CA SER A 195 9.99 -7.70 13.06
C SER A 195 9.17 -7.04 14.14
N TYR A 196 9.71 -5.95 14.69
CA TYR A 196 9.01 -5.08 15.61
C TYR A 196 9.20 -3.63 15.21
N ASP A 197 8.12 -2.89 15.13
CA ASP A 197 8.08 -1.48 14.77
C ASP A 197 7.33 -0.70 15.85
N GLN A 198 7.95 0.30 16.45
CA GLN A 198 7.34 1.20 17.42
C GLN A 198 7.47 2.66 16.96
N PRO A 199 6.41 3.25 16.39
CA PRO A 199 6.46 4.59 15.82
C PRO A 199 6.46 5.72 16.87
N TYR A 200 6.04 5.44 18.11
CA TYR A 200 5.91 6.43 19.19
C TYR A 200 6.66 5.95 20.42
N ALA A 201 7.99 6.07 20.40
CA ALA A 201 8.84 5.56 21.46
C ALA A 201 9.12 6.59 22.56
N ASP A 202 9.02 7.88 22.25
CA ASP A 202 9.33 8.98 23.13
C ASP A 202 8.09 9.76 23.60
N LYS A 203 8.27 10.67 24.56
CA LYS A 203 7.21 11.52 25.11
C LYS A 203 6.67 12.53 24.08
N SER A 204 7.49 12.96 23.13
CA SER A 204 7.07 13.87 22.06
C SER A 204 6.26 13.20 20.96
N LEU A 205 6.21 11.85 20.96
CA LEU A 205 5.53 11.00 19.98
C LEU A 205 5.98 11.25 18.54
N LYS A 206 7.24 11.71 18.37
CA LYS A 206 7.84 12.03 17.08
C LYS A 206 8.85 11.00 16.64
N HIS A 207 9.47 10.29 17.59
CA HIS A 207 10.57 9.37 17.36
C HIS A 207 10.11 7.93 17.53
N GLY A 208 10.54 7.08 16.64
CA GLY A 208 10.25 5.66 16.66
C GLY A 208 11.46 4.83 16.29
N TYR A 209 11.43 3.55 16.62
CA TYR A 209 12.45 2.59 16.25
C TYR A 209 11.81 1.26 15.83
N GLY A 210 12.60 0.44 15.19
CA GLY A 210 12.21 -0.90 14.84
C GLY A 210 13.40 -1.77 14.49
N PHE A 211 13.16 -3.06 14.47
CA PHE A 211 14.13 -4.03 13.98
C PHE A 211 13.44 -5.05 13.09
N ASN A 212 14.21 -5.62 12.18
CA ASN A 212 13.76 -6.68 11.31
C ASN A 212 14.87 -7.71 11.14
N PHE A 213 14.49 -8.98 11.21
CA PHE A 213 15.30 -10.11 10.85
C PHE A 213 14.52 -10.98 9.88
N ASN A 214 15.15 -11.37 8.78
CA ASN A 214 14.55 -12.23 7.78
C ASN A 214 15.57 -13.28 7.33
N TYR A 215 15.15 -14.54 7.35
CA TYR A 215 15.86 -15.67 6.76
C TYR A 215 14.98 -16.33 5.72
N GLY A 216 15.55 -16.66 4.58
CA GLY A 216 14.87 -17.40 3.52
C GLY A 216 15.80 -18.44 2.88
N ALA A 217 15.25 -19.64 2.64
CA ALA A 217 15.92 -20.70 1.88
C ALA A 217 14.94 -21.29 0.86
N PHE A 218 15.30 -21.24 -0.42
CA PHE A 218 14.41 -21.51 -1.54
C PHE A 218 14.95 -22.60 -2.43
N LYS A 219 14.11 -23.55 -2.82
CA LYS A 219 14.40 -24.61 -3.77
C LYS A 219 14.06 -24.23 -5.22
N GLU A 220 13.42 -23.09 -5.42
CA GLU A 220 13.16 -22.52 -6.74
C GLU A 220 13.74 -21.12 -6.85
N VAL A 221 14.47 -20.86 -7.92
CA VAL A 221 15.09 -19.57 -8.20
C VAL A 221 14.86 -19.22 -9.66
N ASN A 222 14.65 -17.94 -9.94
CA ASN A 222 14.58 -17.43 -11.30
C ASN A 222 15.96 -16.90 -11.74
N PRO A 223 16.79 -17.64 -12.45
CA PRO A 223 18.13 -17.20 -12.87
C PRO A 223 18.12 -16.31 -14.09
N LEU A 224 17.08 -16.33 -14.91
CA LEU A 224 17.02 -15.58 -16.17
C LEU A 224 15.58 -15.36 -16.63
N THR A 225 15.41 -14.39 -17.51
CA THR A 225 14.16 -14.09 -18.20
C THR A 225 14.23 -14.62 -19.63
N VAL A 226 13.19 -15.33 -20.06
CA VAL A 226 13.05 -15.87 -21.42
C VAL A 226 11.72 -15.40 -21.98
N ASN A 227 11.73 -14.74 -23.14
CA ASN A 227 10.51 -14.24 -23.81
C ASN A 227 9.60 -13.41 -22.86
N ASN A 228 10.21 -12.53 -22.08
CA ASN A 228 9.54 -11.72 -21.07
C ASN A 228 8.81 -12.51 -19.97
N GLN A 229 9.22 -13.74 -19.72
CA GLN A 229 8.69 -14.58 -18.64
C GLN A 229 9.83 -15.07 -17.74
N GLN A 230 9.51 -15.29 -16.47
CA GLN A 230 10.46 -15.84 -15.51
C GLN A 230 10.71 -17.32 -15.80
N PHE A 231 11.96 -17.68 -16.03
CA PHE A 231 12.38 -19.08 -16.04
C PHE A 231 12.76 -19.50 -14.61
N PHE A 232 12.19 -20.59 -14.11
CA PHE A 232 12.47 -21.10 -12.77
C PHE A 232 13.33 -22.37 -12.83
N LEU A 233 14.53 -22.29 -12.25
CA LEU A 233 15.31 -23.47 -11.91
C LEU A 233 14.76 -24.06 -10.62
N LYS A 234 14.49 -25.38 -10.61
CA LYS A 234 13.96 -26.13 -9.47
C LYS A 234 15.01 -27.10 -8.96
N ALA A 235 15.17 -27.18 -7.64
CA ALA A 235 16.11 -28.12 -7.03
C ALA A 235 15.77 -29.59 -7.36
N ASP A 236 14.48 -29.91 -7.50
CA ASP A 236 13.97 -31.24 -7.80
C ASP A 236 14.39 -31.74 -9.22
N SER A 237 14.79 -30.84 -10.12
CA SER A 237 15.29 -31.17 -11.45
C SER A 237 16.80 -31.37 -11.50
N LEU A 238 17.48 -31.35 -10.36
CA LEU A 238 18.93 -31.46 -10.24
C LEU A 238 19.35 -32.78 -9.57
N PRO A 239 20.55 -33.29 -9.86
CA PRO A 239 21.02 -34.62 -9.37
C PRO A 239 21.02 -34.76 -7.84
N LYS A 240 21.17 -33.69 -7.11
CA LYS A 240 21.09 -33.66 -5.62
C LYS A 240 19.75 -33.08 -5.19
N ALA A 241 18.73 -33.89 -5.08
CA ALA A 241 17.42 -33.50 -4.60
C ALA A 241 17.50 -32.96 -3.14
N GLY A 242 16.63 -32.02 -2.81
CA GLY A 242 16.47 -31.51 -1.45
C GLY A 242 17.37 -30.32 -1.06
N ARG A 243 18.36 -29.91 -1.87
CA ARG A 243 19.19 -28.75 -1.61
C ARG A 243 18.45 -27.42 -1.82
N PHE A 244 18.87 -26.38 -1.15
CA PHE A 244 18.38 -25.03 -1.42
C PHE A 244 19.24 -24.38 -2.50
N LEU A 245 18.57 -23.76 -3.49
CA LEU A 245 19.23 -23.04 -4.59
C LEU A 245 19.59 -21.61 -4.23
N GLN A 246 18.88 -21.04 -3.25
CA GLN A 246 19.17 -19.71 -2.73
C GLN A 246 18.90 -19.66 -1.24
N GLU A 247 19.82 -19.04 -0.50
CA GLU A 247 19.67 -18.71 0.90
C GLU A 247 19.94 -17.23 1.09
N LEU A 248 19.15 -16.58 1.93
CA LEU A 248 19.31 -15.17 2.26
C LEU A 248 19.12 -14.90 3.76
N TRP A 249 19.89 -13.96 4.27
CA TRP A 249 19.79 -13.42 5.61
C TRP A 249 19.78 -11.90 5.52
N THR A 250 18.85 -11.28 6.24
CA THR A 250 18.79 -9.83 6.33
C THR A 250 18.49 -9.46 7.78
N GLY A 251 19.36 -8.66 8.38
CA GLY A 251 19.14 -8.00 9.67
C GLY A 251 19.09 -6.51 9.47
N SER A 252 18.18 -5.80 10.12
CA SER A 252 18.15 -4.34 10.05
C SER A 252 17.56 -3.70 11.29
N VAL A 253 18.04 -2.50 11.59
CA VAL A 253 17.47 -1.58 12.57
C VAL A 253 16.98 -0.33 11.87
N GLN A 254 15.92 0.26 12.38
CA GLN A 254 15.34 1.46 11.78
C GLN A 254 15.01 2.50 12.84
N TYR A 255 15.16 3.75 12.45
CA TYR A 255 14.71 4.92 13.16
C TYR A 255 13.68 5.67 12.34
N THR A 256 12.60 6.09 12.99
CA THR A 256 11.51 6.83 12.35
C THR A 256 11.38 8.20 13.03
N TYR A 257 11.29 9.25 12.21
CA TYR A 257 11.00 10.60 12.67
C TYR A 257 9.73 11.13 12.01
N ARG A 258 8.78 11.57 12.82
CA ARG A 258 7.49 12.08 12.38
C ARG A 258 7.24 13.47 12.97
N PRO A 259 7.72 14.56 12.32
CA PRO A 259 7.62 15.91 12.86
C PRO A 259 6.18 16.40 12.97
N GLY A 260 5.30 15.96 12.10
CA GLY A 260 3.89 16.37 12.06
C GLY A 260 2.96 15.21 11.71
N LEU A 261 1.71 15.52 11.37
CA LEU A 261 0.68 14.51 11.09
C LEU A 261 0.88 13.81 9.74
N ARG A 262 1.43 14.50 8.74
CA ARG A 262 1.43 14.07 7.35
C ARG A 262 2.75 13.52 6.86
N THR A 263 3.86 13.94 7.45
CA THR A 263 5.21 13.59 6.96
C THR A 263 5.88 12.62 7.94
N ARG A 264 6.51 11.62 7.38
CA ARG A 264 7.28 10.61 8.10
C ARG A 264 8.61 10.37 7.38
N HIS A 265 9.70 10.40 8.13
CA HIS A 265 11.04 10.03 7.70
C HIS A 265 11.40 8.67 8.30
N LEU A 266 12.06 7.85 7.50
CA LEU A 266 12.57 6.54 7.91
C LEU A 266 14.05 6.46 7.54
N PHE A 267 14.87 6.09 8.49
CA PHE A 267 16.29 5.75 8.32
C PHE A 267 16.46 4.29 8.71
N LYS A 268 16.98 3.46 7.82
CA LYS A 268 17.20 2.04 8.08
C LYS A 268 18.63 1.67 7.72
N PHE A 269 19.29 0.95 8.63
CA PHE A 269 20.56 0.29 8.41
C PHE A 269 20.37 -1.20 8.44
N GLY A 270 20.92 -1.88 7.46
CA GLY A 270 20.81 -3.32 7.32
C GLY A 270 22.12 -3.98 6.95
N TYR A 271 22.13 -5.30 7.10
CA TYR A 271 23.18 -6.17 6.60
C TYR A 271 22.53 -7.36 5.90
N ASN A 272 22.99 -7.62 4.69
CA ASN A 272 22.45 -8.65 3.82
C ASN A 272 23.51 -9.68 3.49
N VAL A 273 23.12 -10.95 3.53
CA VAL A 273 23.94 -12.06 3.04
C VAL A 273 23.08 -12.89 2.10
N THR A 274 23.55 -13.12 0.90
CA THR A 274 22.87 -13.99 -0.09
C THR A 274 23.86 -15.00 -0.62
N ARG A 275 23.44 -16.26 -0.64
CA ARG A 275 24.18 -17.38 -1.25
C ARG A 275 23.29 -18.02 -2.30
N VAL A 276 23.90 -18.44 -3.40
CA VAL A 276 23.24 -19.24 -4.44
C VAL A 276 24.04 -20.50 -4.77
N ASP A 277 23.33 -21.52 -5.21
CA ASP A 277 23.93 -22.77 -5.64
C ASP A 277 24.67 -22.59 -6.99
N SER A 278 25.70 -23.41 -7.22
CA SER A 278 26.49 -23.40 -8.46
C SER A 278 25.63 -23.65 -9.71
N ALA A 279 24.54 -24.41 -9.61
CA ALA A 279 23.62 -24.63 -10.72
C ALA A 279 22.90 -23.36 -11.20
N VAL A 280 22.68 -22.40 -10.30
CA VAL A 280 22.13 -21.07 -10.65
C VAL A 280 23.17 -20.28 -11.46
N LEU A 281 24.44 -20.32 -11.05
CA LEU A 281 25.53 -19.64 -11.74
C LEU A 281 25.89 -20.30 -13.07
N ALA A 282 25.71 -21.62 -13.19
CA ALA A 282 25.88 -22.31 -14.45
C ALA A 282 24.90 -21.85 -15.55
N LEU A 283 23.67 -21.47 -15.15
CA LEU A 283 22.68 -20.87 -16.05
C LEU A 283 22.90 -19.38 -16.28
N ASN A 284 23.31 -18.67 -15.25
CA ASN A 284 23.58 -17.24 -15.32
C ASN A 284 24.75 -16.84 -14.41
N PRO A 285 25.98 -16.79 -14.93
CA PRO A 285 27.16 -16.42 -14.15
C PRO A 285 27.04 -15.02 -13.51
N LYS A 286 26.31 -14.10 -14.14
CA LYS A 286 26.05 -12.73 -13.62
C LYS A 286 24.74 -12.63 -12.80
N TYR A 287 24.29 -13.75 -12.24
CA TYR A 287 23.05 -13.74 -11.46
C TYR A 287 23.13 -12.86 -10.22
N LEU A 288 24.09 -13.12 -9.34
CA LEU A 288 24.20 -12.48 -8.02
C LEU A 288 25.21 -11.33 -8.01
N SER A 289 26.27 -11.42 -8.80
CA SER A 289 27.34 -10.45 -8.95
C SER A 289 27.88 -10.44 -10.38
N ASN A 290 28.50 -9.34 -10.80
CA ASN A 290 29.07 -9.24 -12.15
C ASN A 290 30.30 -10.11 -12.36
N ASP A 291 30.97 -10.51 -11.28
CA ASP A 291 32.18 -11.35 -11.24
C ASP A 291 31.91 -12.83 -10.89
N GLY A 292 30.63 -13.26 -10.92
CA GLY A 292 30.26 -14.67 -10.80
C GLY A 292 30.32 -15.25 -9.38
N LYS A 293 30.26 -14.42 -8.34
CA LYS A 293 30.29 -14.90 -6.94
C LYS A 293 29.01 -15.64 -6.57
N ALA A 294 29.19 -16.79 -5.90
CA ALA A 294 28.09 -17.57 -5.33
C ALA A 294 27.57 -17.04 -4.00
N LYS A 295 28.30 -16.14 -3.36
CA LYS A 295 27.93 -15.50 -2.08
C LYS A 295 28.33 -14.04 -2.13
N ILE A 296 27.40 -13.18 -1.71
CA ILE A 296 27.66 -11.76 -1.46
C ILE A 296 27.18 -11.40 -0.06
N ALA A 297 27.87 -10.46 0.57
CA ALA A 297 27.48 -9.89 1.85
C ALA A 297 27.79 -8.40 1.85
N PHE A 298 26.82 -7.59 2.27
CA PHE A 298 26.97 -6.15 2.23
C PHE A 298 26.07 -5.43 3.22
N PRO A 299 26.53 -4.30 3.80
CA PRO A 299 25.66 -3.39 4.51
C PRO A 299 24.77 -2.62 3.57
N ASP A 300 23.60 -2.20 4.05
CA ASP A 300 22.72 -1.29 3.31
C ASP A 300 22.26 -0.12 4.19
N PHE A 301 21.88 0.94 3.50
CA PHE A 301 21.24 2.09 4.10
C PHE A 301 20.02 2.48 3.29
N THR A 302 18.89 2.77 3.95
CA THR A 302 17.68 3.29 3.33
C THR A 302 17.28 4.58 4.04
N TYR A 303 17.04 5.63 3.26
CA TYR A 303 16.29 6.79 3.69
C TYR A 303 14.99 6.88 2.91
N SER A 304 13.87 7.01 3.60
CA SER A 304 12.57 7.19 2.97
C SER A 304 11.81 8.34 3.62
N VAL A 305 11.21 9.18 2.81
CA VAL A 305 10.25 10.20 3.24
C VAL A 305 8.89 9.91 2.63
N THR A 306 7.87 9.84 3.49
CA THR A 306 6.48 9.58 3.09
C THR A 306 5.61 10.76 3.50
N TYR A 307 4.79 11.26 2.58
CA TYR A 307 3.78 12.28 2.83
C TYR A 307 2.39 11.70 2.55
N ILE A 308 1.47 11.80 3.53
CA ILE A 308 0.12 11.26 3.42
C ILE A 308 -0.89 12.36 3.73
N ASN A 309 -1.70 12.73 2.75
CA ASN A 309 -2.82 13.67 2.89
C ASN A 309 -3.96 13.24 1.98
N VAL A 310 -4.63 12.16 2.35
CA VAL A 310 -5.76 11.56 1.62
C VAL A 310 -6.93 11.30 2.55
N ASP A 311 -8.11 11.19 2.00
CA ASP A 311 -9.33 10.79 2.70
C ASP A 311 -9.21 9.39 3.32
N TYR A 312 -8.71 8.43 2.56
CA TYR A 312 -8.51 7.06 3.02
C TYR A 312 -7.28 6.42 2.34
N ALA A 313 -6.27 6.06 3.13
CA ALA A 313 -4.96 5.65 2.62
C ALA A 313 -5.00 4.33 1.84
N ALA A 314 -5.89 3.39 2.19
CA ALA A 314 -6.00 2.11 1.50
C ALA A 314 -6.68 2.21 0.13
N TYR A 315 -7.53 3.24 -0.10
CA TYR A 315 -8.26 3.45 -1.35
C TYR A 315 -8.53 4.95 -1.55
N PRO A 316 -7.52 5.75 -1.93
CA PRO A 316 -7.65 7.20 -2.03
C PRO A 316 -8.63 7.62 -3.12
N GLN A 317 -9.61 8.44 -2.74
CA GLN A 317 -10.53 9.10 -3.66
C GLN A 317 -10.25 10.60 -3.77
N ARG A 318 -9.61 11.17 -2.74
CA ARG A 318 -9.23 12.58 -2.68
C ARG A 318 -7.92 12.76 -1.95
N GLY A 319 -7.05 13.64 -2.48
CA GLY A 319 -5.81 14.02 -1.83
C GLY A 319 -4.56 13.46 -2.50
N MET A 320 -3.47 13.34 -1.75
CA MET A 320 -2.17 12.95 -2.27
C MET A 320 -1.40 12.09 -1.27
N ILE A 321 -0.74 11.04 -1.76
CA ILE A 321 0.31 10.31 -1.08
C ILE A 321 1.56 10.41 -1.95
N GLY A 322 2.72 10.61 -1.32
CA GLY A 322 4.01 10.59 -1.98
C GLY A 322 5.05 9.88 -1.11
N GLU A 323 5.92 9.14 -1.73
CA GLU A 323 7.06 8.48 -1.10
C GLU A 323 8.29 8.63 -1.98
N ALA A 324 9.40 9.06 -1.38
CA ALA A 324 10.71 9.06 -2.00
C ALA A 324 11.65 8.21 -1.15
N THR A 325 12.27 7.21 -1.76
CA THR A 325 13.18 6.28 -1.09
C THR A 325 14.52 6.29 -1.81
N LEU A 326 15.56 6.61 -1.05
CA LEU A 326 16.95 6.46 -1.44
C LEU A 326 17.53 5.24 -0.74
N TYR A 327 18.02 4.28 -1.50
CA TYR A 327 18.62 3.05 -1.02
C TYR A 327 20.05 2.93 -1.51
N LYS A 328 20.98 2.66 -0.58
CA LYS A 328 22.37 2.36 -0.87
C LYS A 328 22.65 0.91 -0.47
N ALA A 329 23.03 0.09 -1.44
CA ALA A 329 23.47 -1.29 -1.23
C ALA A 329 24.99 -1.37 -1.38
N GLY A 330 25.66 -1.81 -0.32
CA GLY A 330 27.09 -2.03 -0.29
C GLY A 330 27.95 -0.80 -0.47
N LEU A 331 29.22 -0.92 -0.12
CA LEU A 331 30.26 0.11 -0.22
C LEU A 331 31.51 -0.43 -0.92
N GLY A 332 31.49 -1.68 -1.35
CA GLY A 332 32.65 -2.39 -1.88
C GLY A 332 32.43 -2.95 -3.28
N LYS A 333 33.40 -3.76 -3.74
CA LYS A 333 33.37 -4.39 -5.06
C LYS A 333 32.23 -5.41 -5.24
N ASP A 334 31.83 -6.06 -4.15
CA ASP A 334 30.80 -7.12 -4.19
C ASP A 334 29.40 -6.55 -4.43
N MET A 335 29.14 -5.35 -3.90
CA MET A 335 27.89 -4.63 -4.09
C MET A 335 28.16 -3.13 -3.93
N ASN A 336 27.75 -2.36 -4.93
CA ASN A 336 27.83 -0.90 -4.90
C ASN A 336 26.72 -0.33 -5.77
N MET A 337 25.54 -0.14 -5.20
CA MET A 337 24.36 0.31 -5.96
C MET A 337 23.62 1.40 -5.19
N TRP A 338 23.27 2.46 -5.89
CA TRP A 338 22.26 3.42 -5.47
C TRP A 338 20.94 3.13 -6.16
N THR A 339 19.85 3.22 -5.42
CA THR A 339 18.52 3.17 -5.99
C THR A 339 17.71 4.36 -5.48
N LEU A 340 17.14 5.13 -6.40
CA LEU A 340 16.12 6.12 -6.11
C LEU A 340 14.77 5.56 -6.57
N ASN A 341 13.82 5.48 -5.66
CA ASN A 341 12.43 5.11 -5.96
C ASN A 341 11.51 6.25 -5.57
N LEU A 342 10.69 6.71 -6.51
CA LEU A 342 9.68 7.75 -6.33
C LEU A 342 8.31 7.13 -6.58
N LYS A 343 7.43 7.18 -5.61
CA LYS A 343 6.08 6.65 -5.71
C LYS A 343 5.08 7.72 -5.27
N GLY A 344 4.00 7.88 -6.00
CA GLY A 344 2.98 8.83 -5.63
C GLY A 344 1.62 8.51 -6.21
N VAL A 345 0.59 8.97 -5.53
CA VAL A 345 -0.78 9.01 -6.04
C VAL A 345 -1.38 10.37 -5.76
N ARG A 346 -2.05 10.92 -6.75
CA ARG A 346 -2.93 12.07 -6.62
C ARG A 346 -4.33 11.63 -7.01
N ALA A 347 -5.31 11.89 -6.13
CA ALA A 347 -6.71 11.57 -6.36
C ALA A 347 -7.57 12.84 -6.26
N TRP A 348 -8.54 12.94 -7.15
CA TRP A 348 -9.52 14.03 -7.21
C TRP A 348 -10.91 13.45 -7.06
N ASP A 349 -11.64 14.00 -6.11
CA ASP A 349 -13.07 13.72 -5.96
C ASP A 349 -13.81 14.48 -7.06
N LEU A 350 -14.53 13.73 -7.87
CA LEU A 350 -15.43 14.24 -8.90
C LEU A 350 -16.86 14.17 -8.37
N LYS A 351 -17.76 14.98 -8.91
CA LYS A 351 -19.17 14.92 -8.52
C LYS A 351 -19.75 13.51 -8.76
N TRP A 352 -20.93 13.23 -8.17
CA TRP A 352 -21.70 11.98 -8.33
C TRP A 352 -20.99 10.71 -7.87
N LYS A 353 -20.33 10.77 -6.73
CA LYS A 353 -19.60 9.63 -6.15
C LYS A 353 -18.53 9.05 -7.08
N SER A 354 -17.95 9.88 -7.92
CA SER A 354 -16.88 9.51 -8.84
C SER A 354 -15.55 10.08 -8.38
N SER A 355 -14.47 9.43 -8.73
CA SER A 355 -13.10 9.91 -8.48
C SER A 355 -12.19 9.57 -9.64
N PHE A 356 -11.17 10.39 -9.82
CA PHE A 356 -10.07 10.13 -10.76
C PHE A 356 -8.76 10.10 -10.00
N SER A 357 -7.86 9.21 -10.35
CA SER A 357 -6.54 9.15 -9.73
C SER A 357 -5.45 8.87 -10.75
N ILE A 358 -4.32 9.53 -10.54
CA ILE A 358 -3.06 9.24 -11.22
C ILE A 358 -2.10 8.69 -10.17
N GLN A 359 -1.56 7.52 -10.43
CA GLN A 359 -0.49 6.91 -9.66
C GLN A 359 0.75 6.84 -10.53
N ALA A 360 1.87 7.33 -10.03
CA ALA A 360 3.17 7.22 -10.67
C ALA A 360 4.15 6.47 -9.77
N ASN A 361 4.96 5.61 -10.37
CA ASN A 361 6.06 4.95 -9.70
C ASN A 361 7.26 4.96 -10.65
N GLY A 362 8.39 5.52 -10.21
CA GLY A 362 9.62 5.61 -10.95
C GLY A 362 10.79 5.08 -10.13
N LEU A 363 11.68 4.34 -10.77
CA LEU A 363 12.84 3.75 -10.14
C LEU A 363 14.07 3.88 -11.06
N ILE A 364 15.22 4.23 -10.47
CA ILE A 364 16.51 4.24 -11.14
C ILE A 364 17.59 3.63 -10.24
N ARG A 365 18.44 2.79 -10.82
CA ARG A 365 19.60 2.16 -10.17
C ARG A 365 20.90 2.64 -10.83
N ILE A 366 21.88 2.99 -10.02
CA ILE A 366 23.19 3.47 -10.46
C ILE A 366 24.27 2.67 -9.71
N PRO A 367 25.29 2.15 -10.43
CA PRO A 367 25.53 2.21 -11.88
C PRO A 367 24.51 1.40 -12.68
N PHE A 368 24.39 1.68 -13.99
CA PHE A 368 23.41 1.00 -14.86
C PHE A 368 23.83 -0.43 -15.22
N GLU A 369 25.06 -0.80 -14.96
CA GLU A 369 25.51 -2.20 -15.09
C GLU A 369 25.33 -2.91 -13.74
N GLN A 370 24.31 -3.75 -13.67
CA GLN A 370 23.91 -4.48 -12.46
C GLN A 370 23.85 -5.99 -12.73
N PRO A 371 24.11 -6.84 -11.72
CA PRO A 371 23.82 -8.25 -11.82
C PRO A 371 22.31 -8.51 -12.01
N TYR A 372 21.96 -9.68 -12.50
CA TYR A 372 20.58 -10.01 -12.90
C TYR A 372 19.56 -9.77 -11.78
N VAL A 373 19.88 -10.11 -10.53
CA VAL A 373 18.95 -9.91 -9.39
C VAL A 373 18.53 -8.45 -9.23
N ASN A 374 19.41 -7.52 -9.59
CA ASN A 374 19.16 -6.08 -9.51
C ASN A 374 18.53 -5.50 -10.78
N ASN A 375 18.39 -6.28 -11.85
CA ASN A 375 17.72 -5.85 -13.09
C ASN A 375 16.23 -6.16 -13.11
N ARG A 376 15.70 -6.88 -12.13
CA ARG A 376 14.28 -7.16 -12.02
C ARG A 376 13.52 -5.87 -11.78
N LEU A 377 12.58 -5.51 -12.67
CA LEU A 377 11.88 -4.24 -12.58
C LEU A 377 10.35 -4.42 -12.68
N LEU A 378 9.75 -4.45 -13.87
CA LEU A 378 8.30 -4.55 -14.01
C LEU A 378 7.83 -6.00 -13.88
N GLY A 379 6.73 -6.23 -13.17
CA GLY A 379 6.11 -7.54 -13.02
C GLY A 379 6.72 -8.43 -11.93
N TYR A 380 7.78 -7.98 -11.24
CA TYR A 380 8.41 -8.73 -10.14
C TYR A 380 7.84 -8.43 -8.74
N GLY A 381 6.83 -7.59 -8.64
CA GLY A 381 6.20 -7.20 -7.38
C GLY A 381 5.13 -6.16 -7.62
N ASP A 382 5.09 -5.13 -6.78
CA ASP A 382 4.08 -4.08 -6.88
C ASP A 382 4.34 -3.08 -8.03
N PHE A 383 5.51 -3.17 -8.67
CA PHE A 383 5.89 -2.37 -9.83
C PHE A 383 5.47 -3.11 -11.12
N TYR A 384 4.22 -3.00 -11.51
CA TYR A 384 3.63 -3.70 -12.67
C TYR A 384 2.65 -2.82 -13.43
N LEU A 385 2.33 -3.21 -14.67
CA LEU A 385 1.24 -2.66 -15.48
C LEU A 385 0.08 -3.64 -15.50
N ARG A 386 -1.14 -3.14 -15.25
CA ARG A 386 -2.36 -3.95 -15.35
C ARG A 386 -2.55 -4.43 -16.79
N GLY A 387 -2.82 -5.71 -16.99
CA GLY A 387 -2.92 -6.34 -18.33
C GLY A 387 -1.58 -6.89 -18.86
N LEU A 388 -0.46 -6.69 -18.15
CA LEU A 388 0.84 -7.31 -18.44
C LEU A 388 1.33 -8.23 -17.32
N GLU A 389 0.46 -8.70 -16.43
CA GLU A 389 0.81 -9.54 -15.27
C GLU A 389 1.44 -10.89 -15.63
N LYS A 390 1.27 -11.34 -16.88
CA LYS A 390 1.92 -12.56 -17.38
C LYS A 390 3.40 -12.36 -17.73
N TYR A 391 3.82 -11.09 -17.84
CA TYR A 391 5.14 -10.71 -18.32
C TYR A 391 5.94 -10.03 -17.22
N VAL A 392 7.25 -10.16 -17.33
CA VAL A 392 8.23 -9.40 -16.57
C VAL A 392 9.10 -8.61 -17.53
N VAL A 393 9.50 -7.41 -17.11
CA VAL A 393 10.37 -6.56 -17.91
C VAL A 393 11.56 -6.15 -17.05
N ASP A 394 12.73 -6.62 -17.46
CA ASP A 394 13.98 -6.31 -16.78
C ASP A 394 14.43 -4.89 -17.11
N GLY A 395 15.08 -4.24 -16.15
CA GLY A 395 15.63 -2.92 -16.32
C GLY A 395 16.28 -2.37 -15.05
N VAL A 396 17.16 -1.39 -15.26
CA VAL A 396 17.82 -0.65 -14.18
C VAL A 396 17.12 0.67 -13.88
N ALA A 397 16.33 1.16 -14.83
CA ALA A 397 15.48 2.33 -14.64
C ALA A 397 14.12 2.10 -15.30
N GLY A 398 13.08 2.69 -14.73
CA GLY A 398 11.75 2.60 -15.33
C GLY A 398 10.73 3.47 -14.62
N VAL A 399 9.62 3.65 -15.31
CA VAL A 399 8.47 4.41 -14.84
C VAL A 399 7.17 3.70 -15.21
N VAL A 400 6.21 3.76 -14.30
CA VAL A 400 4.82 3.32 -14.52
C VAL A 400 3.90 4.45 -14.10
N ILE A 401 2.95 4.78 -14.96
CA ILE A 401 1.87 5.73 -14.69
C ILE A 401 0.55 4.99 -14.87
N ARG A 402 -0.29 4.99 -13.84
CA ARG A 402 -1.60 4.36 -13.83
C ARG A 402 -2.66 5.43 -13.67
N ASN A 403 -3.57 5.50 -14.61
CA ASN A 403 -4.71 6.42 -14.59
C ASN A 403 -5.97 5.61 -14.32
N THR A 404 -6.77 6.02 -13.34
CA THR A 404 -7.98 5.27 -12.97
C THR A 404 -9.13 6.23 -12.70
N ALA A 405 -10.22 6.07 -13.43
CA ALA A 405 -11.51 6.68 -13.13
C ALA A 405 -12.39 5.64 -12.41
N ARG A 406 -13.06 6.07 -11.34
CA ARG A 406 -13.88 5.20 -10.48
C ARG A 406 -15.22 5.85 -10.19
N ARG A 407 -16.26 5.01 -10.01
CA ARG A 407 -17.58 5.45 -9.55
C ARG A 407 -18.11 4.46 -8.53
N GLU A 408 -18.53 4.95 -7.37
CA GLU A 408 -19.23 4.14 -6.37
C GLU A 408 -20.59 3.73 -6.90
N LEU A 409 -20.82 2.42 -6.96
CA LEU A 409 -22.10 1.84 -7.38
C LEU A 409 -22.99 1.51 -6.18
N PHE A 410 -22.39 0.81 -5.18
CA PHE A 410 -23.12 0.33 -4.02
C PHE A 410 -22.31 0.60 -2.74
N ASN A 411 -23.03 0.91 -1.68
CA ASN A 411 -22.49 1.07 -0.33
C ASN A 411 -23.50 0.49 0.65
N PHE A 412 -23.21 -0.65 1.23
CA PHE A 412 -24.11 -1.37 2.12
C PHE A 412 -23.34 -2.07 3.23
N ASN A 413 -24.05 -2.44 4.29
CA ASN A 413 -23.48 -3.20 5.41
C ASN A 413 -24.16 -4.57 5.48
N VAL A 414 -23.35 -5.60 5.70
CA VAL A 414 -23.82 -6.95 6.01
C VAL A 414 -23.68 -7.18 7.51
N ASN A 415 -24.77 -7.55 8.16
CA ASN A 415 -24.75 -7.90 9.58
C ASN A 415 -24.43 -9.39 9.71
N LEU A 416 -23.34 -9.72 10.39
CA LEU A 416 -23.00 -11.10 10.72
C LEU A 416 -23.86 -11.59 11.88
N PRO A 417 -24.33 -12.84 11.86
CA PRO A 417 -25.19 -13.42 12.93
C PRO A 417 -24.39 -13.76 14.20
N VAL A 418 -23.35 -13.00 14.51
CA VAL A 418 -22.47 -13.23 15.67
C VAL A 418 -22.89 -12.30 16.80
N ARG A 419 -23.51 -12.87 17.85
CA ARG A 419 -23.85 -12.13 19.08
C ARG A 419 -22.56 -11.75 19.81
N ASN A 420 -22.48 -10.50 20.29
CA ASN A 420 -21.41 -9.95 21.15
C ASN A 420 -20.03 -9.68 20.53
N MET A 421 -19.87 -9.64 19.21
CA MET A 421 -18.66 -9.07 18.64
C MET A 421 -18.87 -7.61 18.25
N SER A 422 -17.93 -6.74 18.65
CA SER A 422 -17.92 -5.31 18.26
C SER A 422 -17.86 -5.11 16.73
N HIS A 423 -17.78 -6.19 15.96
CA HIS A 423 -17.55 -6.23 14.51
C HIS A 423 -18.64 -7.02 13.78
N ASN A 424 -19.87 -7.02 14.29
CA ASN A 424 -20.98 -7.72 13.65
C ASN A 424 -21.46 -7.08 12.33
N ARG A 425 -20.99 -5.86 12.02
CA ARG A 425 -21.37 -5.13 10.81
C ARG A 425 -20.16 -5.01 9.86
N VAL A 426 -20.24 -5.61 8.69
CA VAL A 426 -19.21 -5.61 7.67
C VAL A 426 -19.62 -4.63 6.56
N PRO A 427 -18.91 -3.51 6.37
CA PRO A 427 -19.19 -2.59 5.28
C PRO A 427 -18.66 -3.13 3.96
N PHE A 428 -19.44 -2.94 2.90
CA PHE A 428 -19.05 -3.19 1.52
C PHE A 428 -19.27 -1.93 0.69
N LYS A 429 -18.25 -1.54 -0.05
CA LYS A 429 -18.34 -0.50 -1.07
C LYS A 429 -17.89 -1.08 -2.39
N VAL A 430 -18.73 -0.96 -3.41
CA VAL A 430 -18.48 -1.49 -4.76
C VAL A 430 -18.29 -0.35 -5.71
N TYR A 431 -17.17 -0.36 -6.43
CA TYR A 431 -16.82 0.65 -7.42
C TYR A 431 -16.67 0.03 -8.79
N ALA A 432 -17.30 0.63 -9.80
CA ALA A 432 -16.90 0.41 -11.19
C ALA A 432 -15.68 1.28 -11.49
N LYS A 433 -14.78 0.79 -12.32
CA LYS A 433 -13.61 1.55 -12.75
C LYS A 433 -13.26 1.32 -14.21
N THR A 434 -12.63 2.32 -14.81
CA THR A 434 -11.90 2.22 -16.07
C THR A 434 -10.47 2.75 -15.85
N TYR A 435 -9.53 2.25 -16.64
CA TYR A 435 -8.15 2.64 -16.49
C TYR A 435 -7.37 2.57 -17.79
N ALA A 436 -6.31 3.37 -17.85
CA ALA A 436 -5.31 3.34 -18.89
C ALA A 436 -3.93 3.55 -18.24
N ASP A 437 -3.03 2.61 -18.44
CA ASP A 437 -1.71 2.60 -17.83
C ASP A 437 -0.64 2.68 -18.89
N MET A 438 0.48 3.32 -18.55
CA MET A 438 1.64 3.42 -19.41
C MET A 438 2.92 3.17 -18.61
N GLY A 439 3.94 2.66 -19.28
CA GLY A 439 5.21 2.38 -18.64
C GLY A 439 6.37 2.32 -19.61
N TYR A 440 7.56 2.39 -19.04
CA TYR A 440 8.81 2.23 -19.75
C TYR A 440 9.85 1.61 -18.82
N SER A 441 10.68 0.71 -19.36
CA SER A 441 11.83 0.13 -18.67
C SER A 441 13.07 0.26 -19.51
N TYR A 442 14.13 0.81 -18.94
CA TYR A 442 15.44 0.89 -19.57
C TYR A 442 16.35 -0.24 -19.12
N ASN A 443 16.88 -0.97 -20.09
CA ASN A 443 17.82 -2.07 -19.88
C ASN A 443 18.91 -2.05 -20.96
N LYS A 444 20.19 -2.05 -20.55
CA LYS A 444 21.33 -1.98 -21.49
C LYS A 444 21.77 -3.36 -22.00
N SER A 445 21.55 -4.46 -21.27
CA SER A 445 22.41 -5.64 -21.43
C SER A 445 21.75 -7.02 -21.35
N PHE A 446 20.41 -7.15 -21.39
CA PHE A 446 19.78 -8.46 -21.20
C PHE A 446 18.99 -8.94 -22.42
N PRO A 447 19.54 -9.94 -23.16
CA PRO A 447 18.77 -10.61 -24.21
C PRO A 447 17.59 -11.39 -23.60
N GLY A 448 16.53 -11.60 -24.37
CA GLY A 448 15.34 -12.36 -23.93
C GLY A 448 14.21 -11.50 -23.37
N ASN A 449 14.37 -10.18 -23.32
CA ASN A 449 13.33 -9.26 -22.84
C ASN A 449 12.97 -8.22 -23.91
N SER A 450 12.09 -8.58 -24.83
CA SER A 450 11.68 -7.73 -25.96
C SER A 450 10.79 -6.54 -25.56
N LEU A 451 10.29 -6.52 -24.33
CA LEU A 451 9.49 -5.43 -23.78
C LEU A 451 10.32 -4.33 -23.10
N SER A 452 11.61 -4.57 -22.84
CA SER A 452 12.53 -3.53 -22.38
C SER A 452 12.81 -2.52 -23.52
N ASN A 453 13.13 -1.28 -23.14
CA ASN A 453 13.43 -0.18 -24.04
C ASN A 453 12.30 0.16 -25.03
N ARG A 454 11.05 -0.15 -24.63
CA ARG A 454 9.83 0.15 -25.40
C ARG A 454 8.79 0.82 -24.52
N PHE A 455 7.98 1.65 -25.15
CA PHE A 455 6.79 2.19 -24.51
C PHE A 455 5.76 1.06 -24.33
N LEU A 456 5.25 0.93 -23.12
CA LEU A 456 4.24 -0.05 -22.73
C LEU A 456 2.93 0.66 -22.46
N ALA A 457 1.82 0.13 -23.00
CA ALA A 457 0.50 0.69 -22.82
C ALA A 457 -0.54 -0.41 -22.60
N THR A 458 -1.42 -0.18 -21.65
CA THR A 458 -2.53 -1.08 -21.34
C THR A 458 -3.77 -0.27 -21.02
N ALA A 459 -4.95 -0.88 -21.16
CA ALA A 459 -6.21 -0.27 -20.75
C ALA A 459 -7.17 -1.36 -20.29
N GLY A 460 -8.20 -0.97 -19.55
CA GLY A 460 -9.20 -1.94 -19.11
C GLY A 460 -10.33 -1.32 -18.29
N ALA A 461 -11.20 -2.20 -17.85
CA ALA A 461 -12.30 -1.89 -16.96
C ALA A 461 -12.39 -2.96 -15.86
N GLY A 462 -13.08 -2.66 -14.77
CA GLY A 462 -13.21 -3.61 -13.69
C GLY A 462 -14.13 -3.14 -12.57
N ILE A 463 -14.18 -3.99 -11.54
CA ILE A 463 -14.93 -3.75 -10.31
C ILE A 463 -13.98 -3.89 -9.13
N ASP A 464 -14.00 -2.92 -8.23
CA ASP A 464 -13.31 -2.97 -6.94
C ASP A 464 -14.35 -3.13 -5.83
N ILE A 465 -14.12 -4.08 -4.93
CA ILE A 465 -14.94 -4.30 -3.73
C ILE A 465 -14.06 -4.02 -2.52
N LEU A 466 -14.39 -2.96 -1.81
CA LEU A 466 -13.73 -2.55 -0.58
C LEU A 466 -14.52 -3.04 0.62
N THR A 467 -13.86 -3.66 1.60
CA THR A 467 -14.48 -4.16 2.83
C THR A 467 -13.60 -3.89 4.06
N LEU A 468 -13.92 -4.52 5.20
CA LEU A 468 -13.20 -4.37 6.46
C LEU A 468 -11.68 -4.59 6.31
N TYR A 469 -10.92 -3.98 7.23
CA TYR A 469 -9.45 -4.13 7.34
C TYR A 469 -8.68 -3.74 6.09
N ASP A 470 -9.22 -2.75 5.32
CA ASP A 470 -8.58 -2.21 4.12
C ASP A 470 -8.45 -3.24 2.99
N VAL A 471 -9.25 -4.31 3.01
CA VAL A 471 -9.25 -5.34 1.98
C VAL A 471 -9.94 -4.80 0.73
N VAL A 472 -9.22 -4.83 -0.39
CA VAL A 472 -9.73 -4.47 -1.71
C VAL A 472 -9.61 -5.68 -2.63
N MET A 473 -10.74 -6.18 -3.09
CA MET A 473 -10.82 -7.21 -4.13
C MET A 473 -11.04 -6.52 -5.48
N ARG A 474 -10.18 -6.83 -6.44
CA ARG A 474 -10.22 -6.20 -7.77
C ARG A 474 -10.41 -7.24 -8.85
N PHE A 475 -11.45 -7.06 -9.63
CA PHE A 475 -11.73 -7.85 -10.82
C PHE A 475 -11.51 -6.93 -12.03
N GLU A 476 -10.54 -7.25 -12.87
CA GLU A 476 -10.07 -6.37 -13.94
C GLU A 476 -10.03 -7.13 -15.26
N TYR A 477 -10.68 -6.60 -16.28
CA TYR A 477 -10.54 -7.07 -17.65
C TYR A 477 -9.66 -6.08 -18.41
N SER A 478 -8.49 -6.53 -18.80
CA SER A 478 -7.43 -5.71 -19.36
C SER A 478 -7.14 -6.06 -20.80
N PHE A 479 -6.70 -5.04 -21.55
CA PHE A 479 -6.14 -5.15 -22.88
C PHE A 479 -4.71 -4.59 -22.86
N ASN A 480 -3.80 -5.19 -23.60
CA ASN A 480 -2.43 -4.69 -23.73
C ASN A 480 -2.04 -4.45 -25.19
N GLN A 481 -0.94 -3.74 -25.40
CA GLN A 481 -0.41 -3.39 -26.72
C GLN A 481 0.02 -4.60 -27.58
N LEU A 482 0.15 -5.78 -26.99
CA LEU A 482 0.48 -7.02 -27.72
C LEU A 482 -0.75 -7.66 -28.38
N GLY A 483 -1.92 -6.99 -28.28
CA GLY A 483 -3.19 -7.51 -28.79
C GLY A 483 -3.83 -8.59 -27.91
N GLN A 484 -3.33 -8.75 -26.67
CA GLN A 484 -3.85 -9.73 -25.73
C GLN A 484 -4.82 -9.07 -24.74
N ASN A 485 -5.71 -9.89 -24.22
CA ASN A 485 -6.65 -9.51 -23.18
C ASN A 485 -6.74 -10.61 -22.11
N GLY A 486 -7.34 -10.29 -20.99
CA GLY A 486 -7.53 -11.26 -19.91
C GLY A 486 -8.28 -10.69 -18.71
N LEU A 487 -8.85 -11.61 -17.94
CA LEU A 487 -9.44 -11.32 -16.63
C LEU A 487 -8.38 -11.55 -15.57
N PHE A 488 -8.20 -10.55 -14.71
CA PHE A 488 -7.23 -10.58 -13.61
C PHE A 488 -7.94 -10.34 -12.28
N PHE A 489 -7.50 -11.04 -11.27
CA PHE A 489 -7.99 -10.88 -9.91
C PHE A 489 -6.84 -10.48 -8.99
N HIS A 490 -7.00 -9.37 -8.26
CA HIS A 490 -6.02 -8.88 -7.31
C HIS A 490 -6.64 -8.72 -5.92
N PHE A 491 -5.88 -9.10 -4.91
CA PHE A 491 -6.26 -9.04 -3.51
C PHE A 491 -5.23 -8.22 -2.71
N LYS A 492 -4.87 -7.05 -3.23
CA LYS A 492 -3.86 -6.18 -2.63
C LYS A 492 -4.25 -4.71 -2.72
N ASN A 493 -3.78 -3.92 -1.77
CA ASN A 493 -3.82 -2.48 -1.83
C ASN A 493 -2.69 -1.95 -2.74
N ASP A 494 -2.91 -0.81 -3.40
CA ASP A 494 -1.91 -0.16 -4.25
C ASP A 494 -0.79 0.54 -3.45
N PHE A 495 -0.96 0.67 -2.12
CA PHE A 495 -0.04 1.33 -1.19
C PHE A 495 0.19 0.55 0.09
#